data_a7072d0f55943ee5c2a00e1e6f10e159
#
_entry.id   a7072d0f55943ee5c2a00e1e6f10e159
#
_cell.length_a   1.000
_cell.length_b   1.000
_cell.length_c   1.000
_cell.angle_alpha   90.00
_cell.angle_beta   90.00
_cell.angle_gamma   90.00
#
_symmetry.space_group_name_H-M   'P 1'
#
loop_
_entity.id
_entity.type
_entity.pdbx_description
1 polymer ?
#
loop_
_entity_poly.entity_id
_entity_poly.type
_entity_poly.pdbx_seq_one_letter_code
_entity_poly.pdbx_strand_id
1 'polypeptide(L)'
;MNLVIIDYGSGNLRSASKALERVKSSGSTVCVTKDPDVVASADYLILPGVGAFPDCKKGITALPGMIDAIAENVVSRGRPFMGIC
;
A
#
# COMPACT_ATOMS: atom_id res chain seq x y z
N MET A 1 6.34 13.15 4.06
CA MET A 1 6.36 11.81 3.43
C MET A 1 5.01 11.15 3.55
N ASN A 2 4.48 10.65 2.47
CA ASN A 2 3.19 9.96 2.44
C ASN A 2 3.38 8.45 2.46
N LEU A 3 2.95 7.82 3.55
CA LEU A 3 2.95 6.38 3.70
C LEU A 3 1.56 5.88 3.31
N VAL A 4 1.46 5.08 2.27
CA VAL A 4 0.17 4.64 1.74
C VAL A 4 0.04 3.12 1.88
N ILE A 5 -1.03 2.70 2.53
CA ILE A 5 -1.39 1.29 2.70
C ILE A 5 -2.47 0.99 1.67
N ILE A 6 -2.23 -0.02 0.85
CA ILE A 6 -3.17 -0.42 -0.19
C ILE A 6 -4.26 -1.31 0.43
N ASP A 7 -5.50 -0.86 0.33
CA ASP A 7 -6.67 -1.62 0.76
C ASP A 7 -7.20 -2.44 -0.41
N TYR A 8 -6.81 -3.71 -0.47
CA TYR A 8 -7.26 -4.61 -1.53
C TYR A 8 -8.29 -5.62 -1.03
N GLY A 9 -8.92 -5.35 0.10
CA GLY A 9 -10.00 -6.17 0.63
C GLY A 9 -9.61 -7.23 1.61
N SER A 10 -8.34 -7.35 1.96
CA SER A 10 -7.90 -8.30 2.97
C SER A 10 -6.75 -7.70 3.78
N GLY A 11 -6.45 -8.31 4.91
CA GLY A 11 -5.41 -7.84 5.78
C GLY A 11 -5.94 -7.08 6.98
N ASN A 12 -5.11 -6.94 7.98
CA ASN A 12 -5.45 -6.20 9.18
C ASN A 12 -4.99 -4.74 9.00
N LEU A 13 -5.78 -3.99 8.24
CA LEU A 13 -5.45 -2.62 7.88
C LEU A 13 -5.31 -1.71 9.09
N ARG A 14 -6.15 -1.92 10.09
CA ARG A 14 -6.13 -1.10 11.29
C ARG A 14 -4.84 -1.29 12.08
N SER A 15 -4.40 -2.53 12.26
CA SER A 15 -3.15 -2.81 12.96
C SER A 15 -1.95 -2.28 12.20
N ALA A 16 -1.93 -2.45 10.89
CA ALA A 16 -0.85 -1.93 10.06
C ALA A 16 -0.79 -0.39 10.13
N SER A 17 -1.94 0.26 10.03
CA SER A 17 -2.03 1.71 10.12
C SER A 17 -1.54 2.23 11.47
N LYS A 18 -1.97 1.60 12.56
CA LYS A 18 -1.54 1.99 13.90
C LYS A 18 -0.04 1.79 14.11
N ALA A 19 0.50 0.68 13.62
CA ALA A 19 1.93 0.41 13.73
C ALA A 19 2.75 1.48 13.01
N LEU A 20 2.34 1.87 11.80
CA LEU A 20 3.01 2.91 11.05
C LEU A 20 2.89 4.28 11.71
N GLU A 21 1.73 4.59 12.31
CA GLU A 21 1.55 5.84 13.03
C GLU A 21 2.52 5.97 14.21
N ARG A 22 2.87 4.85 14.84
CA ARG A 22 3.81 4.84 15.97
C ARG A 22 5.24 5.09 15.56
N VAL A 23 5.63 4.64 14.37
CA VAL A 23 7.04 4.67 13.94
C VAL A 23 7.32 5.73 12.88
N LYS A 24 6.30 6.40 12.37
CA LYS A 24 6.49 7.40 11.32
C LYS A 24 7.26 8.61 11.84
N SER A 25 7.96 9.27 10.94
CA SER A 25 8.65 10.53 11.25
C SER A 25 7.64 11.66 11.44
N SER A 26 8.01 12.66 12.22
CA SER A 26 7.22 13.88 12.36
C SER A 26 6.99 14.51 10.97
N GLY A 27 5.75 14.90 10.70
CA GLY A 27 5.39 15.48 9.40
C GLY A 27 4.98 14.46 8.35
N SER A 28 5.13 13.17 8.62
CA SER A 28 4.67 12.12 7.71
C SER A 28 3.19 11.82 7.94
N THR A 29 2.52 11.34 6.89
CA THR A 29 1.12 10.94 6.96
C THR A 29 0.95 9.48 6.61
N VAL A 30 -0.05 8.83 7.20
CA VAL A 30 -0.43 7.44 6.89
C VAL A 30 -1.84 7.46 6.32
N CYS A 31 -2.01 6.84 5.16
CA CYS A 31 -3.27 6.80 4.45
C CYS A 31 -3.58 5.37 4.01
N VAL A 32 -4.82 4.93 4.23
CA VAL A 32 -5.31 3.64 3.70
C VAL A 32 -6.23 3.95 2.55
N THR A 33 -5.97 3.39 1.38
CA THR A 33 -6.71 3.76 0.18
C THR A 33 -6.88 2.62 -0.81
N LYS A 34 -7.95 2.71 -1.61
CA LYS A 34 -8.19 1.89 -2.80
C LYS A 34 -7.96 2.68 -4.08
N ASP A 35 -7.63 3.96 -3.95
CA ASP A 35 -7.49 4.87 -5.09
C ASP A 35 -6.13 4.70 -5.75
N PRO A 36 -6.07 4.24 -7.01
CA PRO A 36 -4.80 4.07 -7.70
C PRO A 36 -4.02 5.38 -7.89
N ASP A 37 -4.69 6.51 -7.98
CA ASP A 37 -3.99 7.79 -8.12
C ASP A 37 -3.20 8.13 -6.85
N VAL A 38 -3.78 7.86 -5.69
CA VAL A 38 -3.09 8.06 -4.41
C VAL A 38 -1.90 7.11 -4.30
N VAL A 39 -2.08 5.86 -4.71
CA VAL A 39 -1.03 4.85 -4.70
C VAL A 39 0.13 5.28 -5.61
N ALA A 40 -0.17 5.78 -6.80
CA ALA A 40 0.87 6.19 -7.75
C ALA A 40 1.72 7.34 -7.22
N SER A 41 1.17 8.20 -6.38
CA SER A 41 1.88 9.36 -5.84
C SER A 41 2.50 9.13 -4.46
N ALA A 42 2.35 7.95 -3.87
CA ALA A 42 2.86 7.66 -2.53
C ALA A 42 4.39 7.72 -2.48
N ASP A 43 4.92 8.19 -1.35
CA ASP A 43 6.36 8.15 -1.09
C ASP A 43 6.80 6.76 -0.65
N TYR A 44 5.93 6.03 0.02
CA TYR A 44 6.21 4.68 0.51
C TYR A 44 4.92 3.87 0.43
N LEU A 45 4.98 2.72 -0.24
CA LEU A 45 3.83 1.82 -0.38
C LEU A 45 3.92 0.64 0.57
N ILE A 46 2.82 0.32 1.22
CA ILE A 46 2.71 -0.83 2.11
C ILE A 46 1.58 -1.73 1.62
N LEU A 47 1.86 -3.00 1.45
CA LEU A 47 0.89 -4.01 1.05
C LEU A 47 0.70 -4.98 2.21
N PRO A 48 -0.37 -4.86 3.01
CA PRO A 48 -0.62 -5.83 4.07
C PRO A 48 -1.15 -7.13 3.48
N GLY A 49 -0.61 -8.24 3.93
CA GLY A 49 -1.03 -9.55 3.47
C GLY A 49 -1.54 -10.40 4.62
N VAL A 50 -2.49 -11.29 4.32
CA VAL A 50 -3.03 -12.23 5.30
C VAL A 50 -3.20 -13.59 4.68
N GLY A 51 -2.17 -14.28 4.38
CA GLY A 51 -2.30 -15.62 3.86
C GLY A 51 -1.58 -15.82 2.56
N ALA A 52 -2.16 -16.62 1.67
CA ALA A 52 -1.48 -17.04 0.47
C ALA A 52 -1.34 -15.92 -0.54
N PHE A 53 -0.21 -15.90 -1.22
CA PHE A 53 0.08 -14.95 -2.28
C PHE A 53 -1.02 -14.85 -3.36
N PRO A 54 -1.67 -15.97 -3.79
CA PRO A 54 -2.76 -15.87 -4.76
C PRO A 54 -3.93 -14.99 -4.32
N ASP A 55 -4.25 -14.97 -3.03
CA ASP A 55 -5.33 -14.12 -2.51
C ASP A 55 -4.97 -12.64 -2.59
N CYS A 56 -3.74 -12.32 -2.28
CA CYS A 56 -3.20 -10.97 -2.42
C CYS A 56 -3.29 -10.48 -3.87
N LYS A 57 -2.80 -11.28 -4.79
CA LYS A 57 -2.82 -10.97 -6.22
C LYS A 57 -4.23 -10.75 -6.73
N LYS A 58 -5.16 -11.61 -6.31
CA LYS A 58 -6.56 -11.53 -6.70
C LYS A 58 -7.21 -10.23 -6.22
N GLY A 59 -6.93 -9.87 -4.98
CA GLY A 59 -7.46 -8.64 -4.41
C GLY A 59 -6.95 -7.40 -5.13
N ILE A 60 -5.66 -7.37 -5.45
CA ILE A 60 -5.06 -6.23 -6.13
C ILE A 60 -5.57 -6.13 -7.57
N THR A 61 -5.67 -7.24 -8.30
CA THR A 61 -6.15 -7.22 -9.68
C THR A 61 -7.63 -6.86 -9.77
N ALA A 62 -8.40 -7.05 -8.70
CA ALA A 62 -9.80 -6.65 -8.66
C ALA A 62 -9.96 -5.13 -8.57
N LEU A 63 -8.92 -4.39 -8.20
CA LEU A 63 -8.97 -2.93 -8.12
C LEU A 63 -8.54 -2.31 -9.45
N PRO A 64 -9.44 -1.62 -10.18
CA PRO A 64 -9.10 -1.06 -11.49
C PRO A 64 -7.92 -0.09 -11.41
N GLY A 65 -6.92 -0.30 -12.26
CA GLY A 65 -5.76 0.57 -12.33
C GLY A 65 -4.73 0.41 -11.23
N MET A 66 -4.95 -0.48 -10.27
CA MET A 66 -4.05 -0.61 -9.12
C MET A 66 -2.69 -1.21 -9.51
N ILE A 67 -2.66 -2.22 -10.37
CA ILE A 67 -1.40 -2.81 -10.85
C ILE A 67 -0.55 -1.75 -11.55
N ASP A 68 -1.18 -0.94 -12.40
CA ASP A 68 -0.49 0.12 -13.14
C ASP A 68 0.03 1.20 -12.18
N ALA A 69 -0.75 1.54 -11.15
CA ALA A 69 -0.35 2.53 -10.16
C ALA A 69 0.88 2.06 -9.35
N ILE A 70 0.89 0.79 -8.95
CA ILE A 70 2.02 0.20 -8.23
C ILE A 70 3.26 0.19 -9.14
N ALA A 71 3.11 -0.22 -10.39
CA ALA A 71 4.20 -0.24 -11.34
C ALA A 71 4.77 1.16 -11.57
N GLU A 72 3.91 2.16 -11.72
CA GLU A 72 4.34 3.55 -11.87
C GLU A 72 5.15 4.01 -10.66
N ASN A 73 4.67 3.72 -9.47
CA ASN A 73 5.31 4.17 -8.25
C ASN A 73 6.63 3.46 -7.99
N VAL A 74 6.63 2.12 -8.05
CA VAL A 74 7.77 1.31 -7.63
C VAL A 74 8.82 1.20 -8.73
N VAL A 75 8.40 0.94 -9.95
CA VAL A 75 9.34 0.70 -11.06
C VAL A 75 9.77 2.02 -11.70
N SER A 76 8.81 2.86 -12.11
CA SER A 76 9.13 4.09 -12.84
C SER A 76 9.74 5.16 -11.95
N ARG A 77 9.24 5.30 -10.72
CA ARG A 77 9.74 6.31 -9.79
C ARG A 77 10.76 5.78 -8.79
N GLY A 78 10.92 4.47 -8.71
CA GLY A 78 11.88 3.85 -7.80
C GLY A 78 11.57 4.05 -6.32
N ARG A 79 10.29 4.18 -5.96
CA ARG A 79 9.88 4.41 -4.57
C ARG A 79 9.89 3.12 -3.77
N PRO A 80 10.11 3.19 -2.44
CA PRO A 80 10.12 1.99 -1.58
C PRO A 80 8.76 1.31 -1.53
N PHE A 81 8.80 -0.01 -1.43
CA PHE A 81 7.62 -0.85 -1.33
C PHE A 81 7.86 -1.92 -0.28
N MET A 82 6.90 -2.13 0.62
CA MET A 82 7.00 -3.14 1.66
C MET A 82 5.76 -4.02 1.68
N GLY A 83 5.96 -5.33 1.65
CA GLY A 83 4.90 -6.29 1.91
C GLY A 83 4.93 -6.71 3.37
N ILE A 84 3.77 -6.72 4.02
CA ILE A 84 3.62 -7.16 5.42
C ILE A 84 2.68 -8.35 5.43
N CYS A 85 3.15 -9.47 5.95
CA CYS A 85 2.35 -10.69 6.10
C CYS A 85 2.06 -10.98 7.55
#